data_9395ab64ca3f3b12e2cab0145dcfd04e
#
_entry.id   9395ab64ca3f3b12e2cab0145dcfd04e
#
_cell.length_a   1.000
_cell.length_b   1.000
_cell.length_c   1.000
_cell.angle_alpha   90.00
_cell.angle_beta   90.00
_cell.angle_gamma   90.00
#
_symmetry.space_group_name_H-M   'P 1'
#
loop_
_entity.id
_entity.type
_entity.pdbx_description
1 polymer ?
#
loop_
_entity_poly.entity_id
_entity_poly.type
_entity_poly.pdbx_seq_one_letter_code
_entity_poly.pdbx_strand_id
1 'polypeptide(L)'
;MSGSEPLFEGKIGRTLADSEPWWPAPPRPPGDAPNIVMIVLDDTGFAHFGCFGSTIETPNIDRLAANGVRYSNFHTTALCSPSRACLLTGRNHHAVGMRGVSNFDTGFPHMRGGITPRAATVAELLRTAGYATYSVGKWHLAPMIECSAAGPHDNWPLQKGFDRFYGFLQGETDQFYPELTADNHHIVPPAGPGDGYHVSEDMIDQSIQMIRDLKSVRPDRPFFLHVAFGATHAPHQSPQEYREKYRGRFDEGWDKTREAWFARQKELG
;
A
#
# COMPACT_ATOMS: atom_id res chain seq x y z
N MET A 1 11.82 3.61 16.89
CA MET A 1 11.89 3.44 18.36
C MET A 1 13.09 2.55 18.63
N SER A 2 14.13 3.06 19.26
CA SER A 2 15.20 2.24 19.86
C SER A 2 14.61 1.52 21.04
N GLY A 3 14.01 0.36 20.83
CA GLY A 3 13.65 -0.52 21.91
C GLY A 3 14.94 -0.94 22.62
N SER A 4 15.04 -0.69 23.93
CA SER A 4 16.08 -1.34 24.74
C SER A 4 15.98 -2.84 24.52
N GLU A 5 17.13 -3.49 24.28
CA GLU A 5 17.17 -4.95 24.26
C GLU A 5 16.47 -5.49 25.52
N PRO A 6 15.62 -6.51 25.40
CA PRO A 6 15.00 -7.12 26.57
C PRO A 6 16.11 -7.63 27.51
N LEU A 7 15.93 -7.41 28.81
CA LEU A 7 16.87 -7.92 29.80
C LEU A 7 16.92 -9.44 29.70
N PHE A 8 18.13 -9.98 29.71
CA PHE A 8 18.33 -11.42 29.73
C PHE A 8 17.78 -12.02 31.04
N GLU A 9 16.81 -12.91 30.93
CA GLU A 9 16.15 -13.58 32.06
C GLU A 9 16.64 -15.02 32.28
N GLY A 10 17.66 -15.47 31.53
CA GLY A 10 18.31 -16.75 31.70
C GLY A 10 19.37 -16.72 32.81
N LYS A 11 20.19 -17.77 32.87
CA LYS A 11 21.27 -17.90 33.85
C LYS A 11 22.60 -18.12 33.13
N ILE A 12 23.58 -17.30 33.46
CA ILE A 12 24.95 -17.45 32.96
C ILE A 12 25.76 -18.12 34.06
N GLY A 13 26.10 -19.40 33.86
CA GLY A 13 26.96 -20.18 34.76
C GLY A 13 28.43 -20.15 34.32
N ARG A 14 29.29 -20.88 35.01
CA ARG A 14 30.70 -21.06 34.64
C ARG A 14 30.88 -21.99 33.44
N THR A 15 29.95 -22.89 33.22
CA THR A 15 29.94 -23.86 32.12
C THR A 15 28.58 -23.81 31.44
N LEU A 16 28.49 -24.40 30.23
CA LEU A 16 27.22 -24.51 29.52
C LEU A 16 26.21 -25.36 30.33
N ALA A 17 26.69 -26.38 31.05
CA ALA A 17 25.83 -27.24 31.89
C ALA A 17 25.20 -26.49 33.09
N ASP A 18 25.84 -25.40 33.55
CA ASP A 18 25.37 -24.59 34.66
C ASP A 18 24.55 -23.36 34.17
N SER A 19 24.39 -23.23 32.88
CA SER A 19 23.73 -22.09 32.23
C SER A 19 22.32 -22.45 31.77
N GLU A 20 21.42 -21.49 31.81
CA GLU A 20 20.04 -21.61 31.33
C GLU A 20 19.86 -20.61 30.20
N PRO A 21 19.72 -21.07 28.92
CA PRO A 21 19.48 -20.17 27.81
C PRO A 21 18.09 -19.55 27.90
N TRP A 22 17.97 -18.31 27.40
CA TRP A 22 16.69 -17.59 27.38
C TRP A 22 16.53 -16.82 26.09
N TRP A 23 15.33 -16.80 25.57
CA TRP A 23 14.94 -16.02 24.43
C TRP A 23 13.67 -15.23 24.75
N PRO A 24 13.60 -13.96 24.38
CA PRO A 24 12.38 -13.19 24.52
C PRO A 24 11.25 -13.85 23.73
N ALA A 25 10.08 -13.93 24.34
CA ALA A 25 8.92 -14.44 23.64
C ALA A 25 8.61 -13.55 22.41
N PRO A 26 8.46 -14.12 21.21
CA PRO A 26 8.09 -13.30 20.07
C PRO A 26 6.70 -12.69 20.28
N PRO A 27 6.46 -11.47 19.75
CA PRO A 27 5.14 -10.87 19.78
C PRO A 27 4.11 -11.83 19.20
N ARG A 28 2.98 -11.98 19.88
CA ARG A 28 1.86 -12.82 19.43
C ARG A 28 0.61 -11.95 19.36
N PRO A 29 -0.07 -11.94 18.20
CA PRO A 29 -1.37 -11.29 18.10
C PRO A 29 -2.42 -12.06 18.93
N PRO A 30 -3.57 -11.46 19.26
CA PRO A 30 -4.71 -12.20 19.79
C PRO A 30 -5.04 -13.41 18.92
N GLY A 31 -5.53 -14.50 19.52
CA GLY A 31 -5.74 -15.76 18.82
C GLY A 31 -6.79 -15.73 17.71
N ASP A 32 -7.66 -14.73 17.73
CA ASP A 32 -8.72 -14.44 16.75
C ASP A 32 -8.41 -13.24 15.85
N ALA A 33 -7.18 -12.76 15.86
CA ALA A 33 -6.77 -11.59 15.07
C ALA A 33 -6.96 -11.82 13.56
N PRO A 34 -7.76 -10.99 12.86
CA PRO A 34 -8.04 -11.17 11.45
C PRO A 34 -6.86 -10.79 10.56
N ASN A 35 -6.80 -11.34 9.36
CA ASN A 35 -5.98 -10.78 8.29
C ASN A 35 -6.57 -9.45 7.84
N ILE A 36 -5.71 -8.50 7.49
CA ILE A 36 -6.09 -7.17 7.03
C ILE A 36 -5.54 -6.95 5.64
N VAL A 37 -6.41 -6.67 4.67
CA VAL A 37 -6.02 -6.27 3.32
C VAL A 37 -6.54 -4.87 3.06
N MET A 38 -5.63 -3.95 2.77
CA MET A 38 -5.95 -2.56 2.43
C MET A 38 -5.62 -2.33 0.95
N ILE A 39 -6.64 -2.14 0.12
CA ILE A 39 -6.47 -1.86 -1.31
C ILE A 39 -6.67 -0.37 -1.54
N VAL A 40 -5.69 0.27 -2.17
CA VAL A 40 -5.69 1.69 -2.50
C VAL A 40 -5.56 1.83 -4.01
N LEU A 41 -6.49 2.54 -4.63
CA LEU A 41 -6.43 2.93 -6.03
C LEU A 41 -6.03 4.40 -6.10
N ASP A 42 -5.22 4.75 -7.09
CA ASP A 42 -4.71 6.11 -7.23
C ASP A 42 -5.54 6.90 -8.24
N ASP A 43 -5.87 8.14 -7.89
CA ASP A 43 -6.72 9.05 -8.68
C ASP A 43 -8.07 8.43 -9.12
N THR A 44 -8.60 7.51 -8.30
CA THR A 44 -9.88 6.87 -8.55
C THR A 44 -10.97 7.54 -7.73
N GLY A 45 -11.91 8.17 -8.41
CA GLY A 45 -13.02 8.86 -7.79
C GLY A 45 -14.16 7.93 -7.38
N PHE A 46 -15.03 8.45 -6.51
CA PHE A 46 -16.21 7.77 -5.99
C PHE A 46 -17.09 7.13 -7.10
N ALA A 47 -17.28 7.85 -8.21
CA ALA A 47 -18.13 7.42 -9.31
C ALA A 47 -17.51 6.37 -10.25
N HIS A 48 -16.27 5.90 -10.01
CA HIS A 48 -15.61 4.96 -10.91
C HIS A 48 -15.95 3.48 -10.65
N PHE A 49 -16.72 3.18 -9.59
CA PHE A 49 -17.11 1.81 -9.25
C PHE A 49 -18.59 1.54 -9.52
N GLY A 50 -18.93 0.35 -9.99
CA GLY A 50 -20.29 -0.08 -10.24
C GLY A 50 -21.19 0.06 -9.02
N CYS A 51 -20.69 -0.33 -7.84
CA CYS A 51 -21.41 -0.21 -6.57
C CYS A 51 -21.73 1.24 -6.14
N PHE A 52 -21.12 2.23 -6.79
CA PHE A 52 -21.39 3.66 -6.62
C PHE A 52 -21.95 4.32 -7.88
N GLY A 53 -22.53 3.56 -8.79
CA GLY A 53 -23.29 4.07 -9.92
C GLY A 53 -22.56 4.13 -11.25
N SER A 54 -21.29 3.74 -11.33
CA SER A 54 -20.55 3.68 -12.59
C SER A 54 -21.16 2.66 -13.57
N THR A 55 -20.96 2.93 -14.87
CA THR A 55 -21.16 1.95 -15.94
C THR A 55 -19.89 1.15 -16.28
N ILE A 56 -18.78 1.48 -15.61
CA ILE A 56 -17.56 0.67 -15.66
C ILE A 56 -17.79 -0.58 -14.80
N GLU A 57 -17.49 -1.73 -15.37
CA GLU A 57 -17.72 -3.01 -14.70
C GLU A 57 -16.62 -3.28 -13.68
N THR A 58 -16.99 -3.34 -12.40
CA THR A 58 -16.10 -3.65 -11.27
C THR A 58 -16.63 -4.81 -10.44
N PRO A 59 -16.86 -6.01 -11.05
CA PRO A 59 -17.66 -7.07 -10.44
C PRO A 59 -17.09 -7.59 -9.12
N ASN A 60 -15.79 -7.61 -8.95
CA ASN A 60 -15.17 -8.07 -7.69
C ASN A 60 -15.32 -7.04 -6.57
N ILE A 61 -15.19 -5.74 -6.88
CA ILE A 61 -15.41 -4.65 -5.93
C ILE A 61 -16.90 -4.57 -5.57
N ASP A 62 -17.77 -4.72 -6.56
CA ASP A 62 -19.23 -4.73 -6.37
C ASP A 62 -19.67 -5.89 -5.46
N ARG A 63 -19.09 -7.08 -5.64
CA ARG A 63 -19.32 -8.23 -4.76
C ARG A 63 -18.81 -7.97 -3.33
N LEU A 64 -17.65 -7.32 -3.17
CA LEU A 64 -17.13 -6.93 -1.86
C LEU A 64 -18.09 -5.93 -1.18
N ALA A 65 -18.55 -4.93 -1.93
CA ALA A 65 -19.49 -3.93 -1.45
C ALA A 65 -20.85 -4.53 -1.04
N ALA A 66 -21.33 -5.55 -1.77
CA ALA A 66 -22.58 -6.25 -1.45
C ALA A 66 -22.51 -7.06 -0.15
N ASN A 67 -21.31 -7.48 0.25
CA ASN A 67 -21.06 -8.27 1.47
C ASN A 67 -20.43 -7.46 2.61
N GLY A 68 -20.29 -6.15 2.44
CA GLY A 68 -19.61 -5.26 3.37
C GLY A 68 -20.34 -3.95 3.61
N VAL A 69 -19.63 -2.97 4.09
CA VAL A 69 -20.13 -1.62 4.34
C VAL A 69 -19.59 -0.67 3.28
N ARG A 70 -20.46 0.12 2.67
CA ARG A 70 -20.11 1.23 1.78
C ARG A 70 -20.21 2.55 2.54
N TYR A 71 -19.18 3.36 2.47
CA TYR A 71 -19.22 4.71 3.00
C TYR A 71 -19.62 5.69 1.88
N SER A 72 -20.75 6.37 2.04
CA SER A 72 -21.21 7.43 1.13
C SER A 72 -20.59 8.79 1.43
N ASN A 73 -19.97 8.94 2.60
CA ASN A 73 -19.30 10.16 3.05
C ASN A 73 -17.86 9.85 3.48
N PHE A 74 -17.01 9.54 2.50
CA PHE A 74 -15.59 9.26 2.70
C PHE A 74 -14.75 10.30 1.95
N HIS A 75 -13.85 10.96 2.65
CA HIS A 75 -13.02 12.02 2.09
C HIS A 75 -11.54 11.70 2.25
N THR A 76 -10.76 12.05 1.23
CA THR A 76 -9.31 12.03 1.23
C THR A 76 -8.79 13.46 1.11
N THR A 77 -7.48 13.64 1.15
CA THR A 77 -6.88 14.90 0.73
C THR A 77 -6.89 14.99 -0.81
N ALA A 78 -6.59 16.17 -1.34
CA ALA A 78 -6.57 16.39 -2.79
C ALA A 78 -5.34 15.77 -3.51
N LEU A 79 -4.39 15.19 -2.77
CA LEU A 79 -3.11 14.70 -3.30
C LEU A 79 -2.76 13.32 -2.76
N CYS A 80 -2.00 12.54 -3.54
CA CYS A 80 -1.62 11.16 -3.23
C CYS A 80 -0.77 11.02 -1.96
N SER A 81 0.40 11.65 -1.86
CA SER A 81 1.28 11.50 -0.68
C SER A 81 0.62 11.95 0.63
N PRO A 82 -0.07 13.11 0.69
CA PRO A 82 -0.83 13.50 1.87
C PRO A 82 -1.90 12.49 2.28
N SER A 83 -2.69 11.98 1.32
CA SER A 83 -3.71 10.94 1.58
C SER A 83 -3.09 9.65 2.10
N ARG A 84 -1.98 9.20 1.48
CA ARG A 84 -1.24 8.01 1.90
C ARG A 84 -0.66 8.17 3.30
N ALA A 85 -0.12 9.34 3.63
CA ALA A 85 0.37 9.64 4.97
C ALA A 85 -0.76 9.61 6.02
N CYS A 86 -1.92 10.20 5.72
CA CYS A 86 -3.11 10.11 6.59
C CYS A 86 -3.55 8.66 6.78
N LEU A 87 -3.63 7.89 5.69
CA LEU A 87 -4.09 6.51 5.68
C LEU A 87 -3.18 5.62 6.56
N LEU A 88 -1.87 5.76 6.41
CA LEU A 88 -0.92 4.93 7.15
C LEU A 88 -0.68 5.37 8.58
N THR A 89 -0.98 6.62 8.96
CA THR A 89 -0.69 7.13 10.31
C THR A 89 -1.94 7.42 11.14
N GLY A 90 -3.12 7.48 10.52
CA GLY A 90 -4.34 7.95 11.17
C GLY A 90 -4.29 9.40 11.62
N ARG A 91 -3.34 10.21 11.11
CA ARG A 91 -3.10 11.59 11.50
C ARG A 91 -3.25 12.55 10.32
N ASN A 92 -3.54 13.79 10.63
CA ASN A 92 -3.51 14.85 9.62
C ASN A 92 -2.11 14.95 8.98
N HIS A 93 -2.06 15.03 7.66
CA HIS A 93 -0.82 15.02 6.88
C HIS A 93 0.13 16.17 7.21
N HIS A 94 -0.39 17.34 7.60
CA HIS A 94 0.45 18.46 8.05
C HIS A 94 1.21 18.13 9.34
N ALA A 95 0.59 17.36 10.25
CA ALA A 95 1.21 16.97 11.51
C ALA A 95 2.29 15.91 11.34
N VAL A 96 2.30 15.20 10.19
CA VAL A 96 3.25 14.11 9.92
C VAL A 96 4.30 14.46 8.86
N GLY A 97 4.44 15.74 8.51
CA GLY A 97 5.49 16.21 7.60
C GLY A 97 5.15 16.09 6.10
N MET A 98 3.87 15.88 5.76
CA MET A 98 3.44 15.62 4.39
C MET A 98 2.38 16.63 3.93
N ARG A 99 2.71 17.91 3.91
CA ARG A 99 1.82 18.98 3.45
C ARG A 99 1.47 18.85 1.96
N GLY A 100 2.39 18.38 1.14
CA GLY A 100 2.25 18.19 -0.31
C GLY A 100 2.80 16.82 -0.74
N VAL A 101 3.02 16.63 -2.03
CA VAL A 101 3.61 15.40 -2.57
C VAL A 101 5.07 15.24 -2.16
N SER A 102 5.51 14.02 -1.96
CA SER A 102 6.84 13.68 -1.43
C SER A 102 8.01 14.19 -2.27
N ASN A 103 7.77 14.50 -3.54
CA ASN A 103 8.76 15.06 -4.46
C ASN A 103 9.28 16.45 -4.02
N PHE A 104 8.52 17.18 -3.21
CA PHE A 104 8.83 18.54 -2.79
C PHE A 104 9.23 18.59 -1.30
N ASP A 105 10.51 18.30 -1.00
CA ASP A 105 11.08 18.67 0.30
C ASP A 105 11.41 20.18 0.29
N THR A 106 10.72 20.93 1.14
CA THR A 106 10.93 22.38 1.27
C THR A 106 11.89 22.76 2.40
N GLY A 107 12.43 21.76 3.12
CA GLY A 107 13.28 22.00 4.28
C GLY A 107 12.52 22.37 5.57
N PHE A 108 11.21 22.60 5.50
CA PHE A 108 10.39 22.92 6.67
C PHE A 108 9.78 21.66 7.31
N PRO A 109 9.60 21.62 8.66
CA PRO A 109 9.16 20.42 9.37
C PRO A 109 7.86 19.79 8.88
N HIS A 110 6.92 20.61 8.36
CA HIS A 110 5.61 20.15 7.87
C HIS A 110 5.63 19.71 6.40
N MET A 111 6.76 19.83 5.71
CA MET A 111 6.92 19.43 4.30
C MET A 111 8.35 18.93 4.04
N ARG A 112 8.59 17.69 4.45
CA ARG A 112 9.87 16.99 4.34
C ARG A 112 9.84 15.86 3.29
N GLY A 113 8.71 15.64 2.64
CA GLY A 113 8.55 14.58 1.66
C GLY A 113 8.50 13.15 2.24
N GLY A 114 8.55 13.00 3.55
CA GLY A 114 8.48 11.73 4.27
C GLY A 114 7.71 11.85 5.59
N ILE A 115 7.20 10.73 6.07
CA ILE A 115 6.51 10.67 7.37
C ILE A 115 7.53 10.91 8.48
N THR A 116 7.24 11.90 9.33
CA THR A 116 8.10 12.25 10.47
C THR A 116 8.31 11.05 11.40
N PRO A 117 9.52 10.87 11.99
CA PRO A 117 9.77 9.80 12.96
C PRO A 117 8.97 9.94 14.27
N ARG A 118 8.23 11.04 14.45
CA ARG A 118 7.31 11.27 15.58
C ARG A 118 5.94 10.63 15.40
N ALA A 119 5.67 10.04 14.24
CA ALA A 119 4.43 9.36 13.93
C ALA A 119 4.71 7.92 13.51
N ALA A 120 4.14 6.97 14.25
CA ALA A 120 4.16 5.58 13.84
C ALA A 120 3.15 5.34 12.71
N THR A 121 3.47 4.42 11.82
CA THR A 121 2.54 3.89 10.83
C THR A 121 1.72 2.73 11.41
N VAL A 122 0.57 2.44 10.81
CA VAL A 122 -0.23 1.25 11.14
C VAL A 122 0.59 -0.03 10.98
N ALA A 123 1.50 -0.09 10.00
CA ALA A 123 2.37 -1.23 9.80
C ALA A 123 3.34 -1.43 10.97
N GLU A 124 3.95 -0.37 11.50
CA GLU A 124 4.80 -0.43 12.70
C GLU A 124 4.04 -0.95 13.90
N LEU A 125 2.80 -0.47 14.11
CA LEU A 125 1.96 -0.90 15.23
C LEU A 125 1.55 -2.37 15.09
N LEU A 126 1.10 -2.78 13.91
CA LEU A 126 0.68 -4.17 13.65
C LEU A 126 1.87 -5.14 13.73
N ARG A 127 3.04 -4.75 13.22
CA ARG A 127 4.26 -5.55 13.36
C ARG A 127 4.62 -5.77 14.84
N THR A 128 4.53 -4.73 15.67
CA THR A 128 4.75 -4.84 17.12
C THR A 128 3.72 -5.75 17.79
N ALA A 129 2.50 -5.81 17.24
CA ALA A 129 1.45 -6.72 17.69
C ALA A 129 1.58 -8.15 17.13
N GLY A 130 2.66 -8.46 16.38
CA GLY A 130 2.95 -9.80 15.87
C GLY A 130 2.44 -10.12 14.48
N TYR A 131 1.82 -9.17 13.77
CA TYR A 131 1.43 -9.35 12.37
C TYR A 131 2.66 -9.47 11.46
N ALA A 132 2.52 -10.19 10.36
CA ALA A 132 3.36 -9.99 9.19
C ALA A 132 2.84 -8.77 8.41
N THR A 133 3.73 -7.92 7.93
CA THR A 133 3.35 -6.64 7.33
C THR A 133 3.96 -6.49 5.94
N TYR A 134 3.11 -6.35 4.92
CA TYR A 134 3.51 -6.32 3.52
C TYR A 134 2.97 -5.09 2.82
N SER A 135 3.79 -4.46 1.98
CA SER A 135 3.34 -3.38 1.09
C SER A 135 3.69 -3.72 -0.34
N VAL A 136 2.72 -3.58 -1.24
CA VAL A 136 2.89 -3.82 -2.67
C VAL A 136 2.34 -2.63 -3.45
N GLY A 137 3.12 -2.15 -4.42
CA GLY A 137 2.71 -1.09 -5.32
C GLY A 137 3.32 0.29 -5.03
N LYS A 138 2.57 1.34 -5.29
CA LYS A 138 3.00 2.74 -5.16
C LYS A 138 3.23 3.12 -3.71
N TRP A 139 4.45 3.60 -3.42
CA TRP A 139 4.81 4.14 -2.10
C TRP A 139 4.51 5.63 -1.99
N HIS A 140 5.25 6.45 -2.69
CA HIS A 140 5.13 7.91 -2.79
C HIS A 140 5.16 8.63 -1.41
N LEU A 141 5.97 8.13 -0.48
CA LEU A 141 6.17 8.68 0.87
C LEU A 141 7.66 8.81 1.25
N ALA A 142 8.54 8.80 0.25
CA ALA A 142 9.96 9.07 0.39
C ALA A 142 10.34 10.31 -0.43
N PRO A 143 11.18 11.22 0.10
CA PRO A 143 11.71 12.33 -0.68
C PRO A 143 12.42 11.84 -1.93
N MET A 144 12.34 12.57 -3.02
CA MET A 144 12.94 12.16 -4.31
C MET A 144 14.44 11.86 -4.18
N ILE A 145 15.16 12.61 -3.36
CA ILE A 145 16.59 12.39 -3.12
C ILE A 145 16.90 11.03 -2.48
N GLU A 146 15.93 10.43 -1.78
CA GLU A 146 16.07 9.12 -1.17
C GLU A 146 15.68 7.97 -2.12
N CYS A 147 15.03 8.27 -3.25
CA CYS A 147 14.53 7.25 -4.18
C CYS A 147 15.61 6.70 -5.13
N SER A 148 16.85 6.61 -4.69
CA SER A 148 17.96 6.06 -5.47
C SER A 148 18.56 4.82 -4.79
N ALA A 149 19.26 4.00 -5.57
CA ALA A 149 19.95 2.82 -5.05
C ALA A 149 21.01 3.14 -3.98
N ALA A 150 21.48 4.39 -3.94
CA ALA A 150 22.48 4.85 -2.97
C ALA A 150 21.85 5.22 -1.62
N GLY A 151 20.52 5.32 -1.53
CA GLY A 151 19.82 5.77 -0.33
C GLY A 151 20.04 7.25 0.00
N PRO A 152 19.78 7.71 1.25
CA PRO A 152 19.36 6.86 2.38
C PRO A 152 18.01 6.21 2.17
N HIS A 153 17.71 5.14 2.92
CA HIS A 153 16.44 4.40 2.80
C HIS A 153 15.47 4.67 3.94
N ASP A 154 15.69 5.73 4.74
CA ASP A 154 14.97 6.00 6.00
C ASP A 154 13.45 6.16 5.85
N ASN A 155 13.01 6.59 4.66
CA ASN A 155 11.60 6.75 4.34
C ASN A 155 11.02 5.66 3.41
N TRP A 156 11.80 4.62 3.15
CA TRP A 156 11.31 3.48 2.36
C TRP A 156 10.39 2.57 3.18
N PRO A 157 9.58 1.72 2.54
CA PRO A 157 8.54 0.93 3.22
C PRO A 157 9.04 0.08 4.39
N LEU A 158 10.21 -0.58 4.27
CA LEU A 158 10.75 -1.44 5.32
C LEU A 158 11.05 -0.65 6.61
N GLN A 159 11.54 0.59 6.49
CA GLN A 159 11.82 1.49 7.61
C GLN A 159 10.55 2.14 8.19
N LYS A 160 9.41 1.92 7.54
CA LYS A 160 8.09 2.38 7.98
C LYS A 160 7.19 1.22 8.43
N GLY A 161 7.81 0.10 8.82
CA GLY A 161 7.13 -0.98 9.52
C GLY A 161 6.69 -2.16 8.65
N PHE A 162 7.01 -2.18 7.37
CA PHE A 162 6.73 -3.32 6.51
C PHE A 162 7.89 -4.34 6.54
N ASP A 163 7.56 -5.62 6.65
CA ASP A 163 8.53 -6.71 6.59
C ASP A 163 9.01 -6.96 5.15
N ARG A 164 8.15 -6.73 4.17
CA ARG A 164 8.44 -6.89 2.73
C ARG A 164 7.80 -5.73 1.94
N PHE A 165 8.46 -5.41 0.84
CA PHE A 165 7.97 -4.45 -0.14
C PHE A 165 8.20 -4.95 -1.57
N TYR A 166 7.25 -4.69 -2.46
CA TYR A 166 7.40 -4.84 -3.89
C TYR A 166 6.60 -3.77 -4.62
N GLY A 167 7.24 -2.94 -5.43
CA GLY A 167 6.53 -1.88 -6.13
C GLY A 167 7.46 -0.77 -6.59
N PHE A 168 6.96 0.46 -6.56
CA PHE A 168 7.73 1.64 -6.96
C PHE A 168 7.63 2.76 -5.92
N LEU A 169 8.72 3.53 -5.81
CA LEU A 169 8.86 4.54 -4.75
C LEU A 169 8.25 5.89 -5.12
N GLN A 170 8.22 6.19 -6.40
CA GLN A 170 7.81 7.48 -6.96
C GLN A 170 6.28 7.64 -7.07
N GLY A 171 5.86 8.81 -7.56
CA GLY A 171 4.44 9.15 -7.74
C GLY A 171 3.77 8.45 -8.92
N GLU A 172 4.55 8.02 -9.89
CA GLU A 172 4.08 7.34 -11.11
C GLU A 172 5.17 6.43 -11.65
N THR A 173 4.80 5.52 -12.52
CA THR A 173 5.72 4.66 -13.26
C THR A 173 5.04 4.18 -14.54
N ASP A 174 5.80 3.79 -15.56
CA ASP A 174 5.25 3.11 -16.74
C ASP A 174 4.61 1.79 -16.32
N GLN A 175 3.40 1.50 -16.82
CA GLN A 175 2.63 0.31 -16.39
C GLN A 175 3.10 -0.98 -17.09
N PHE A 176 3.80 -0.86 -18.23
CA PHE A 176 4.33 -1.99 -18.99
C PHE A 176 5.83 -2.20 -18.79
N TYR A 177 6.54 -1.17 -18.30
CA TYR A 177 7.96 -1.25 -17.97
C TYR A 177 8.29 -0.36 -16.76
N PRO A 178 7.81 -0.72 -15.57
CA PRO A 178 7.94 0.10 -14.37
C PRO A 178 9.36 0.14 -13.83
N GLU A 179 9.66 1.22 -13.10
CA GLU A 179 10.79 1.22 -12.17
C GLU A 179 10.37 0.45 -10.91
N LEU A 180 10.96 -0.72 -10.69
CA LEU A 180 10.60 -1.58 -9.56
C LEU A 180 11.65 -1.59 -8.46
N THR A 181 11.15 -1.75 -7.25
CA THR A 181 11.91 -1.95 -6.03
C THR A 181 11.36 -3.17 -5.30
N ALA A 182 12.24 -4.09 -4.92
CA ALA A 182 11.92 -5.20 -4.03
C ALA A 182 12.68 -4.99 -2.72
N ASP A 183 11.96 -4.89 -1.62
CA ASP A 183 12.49 -4.53 -0.30
C ASP A 183 13.30 -3.21 -0.37
N ASN A 184 14.62 -3.24 -0.27
CA ASN A 184 15.49 -2.07 -0.40
C ASN A 184 16.39 -2.12 -1.66
N HIS A 185 15.98 -2.82 -2.72
CA HIS A 185 16.76 -2.98 -3.94
C HIS A 185 15.94 -2.63 -5.17
N HIS A 186 16.49 -1.80 -6.06
CA HIS A 186 15.93 -1.64 -7.40
C HIS A 186 16.10 -2.93 -8.19
N ILE A 187 15.06 -3.32 -8.89
CA ILE A 187 15.05 -4.54 -9.71
C ILE A 187 14.55 -4.22 -11.12
N VAL A 188 14.88 -5.09 -12.06
CA VAL A 188 14.33 -5.05 -13.41
C VAL A 188 12.98 -5.75 -13.41
N PRO A 189 11.96 -5.25 -14.14
CA PRO A 189 10.70 -5.96 -14.32
C PRO A 189 10.91 -7.38 -14.81
N PRO A 190 10.11 -8.37 -14.35
CA PRO A 190 10.30 -9.77 -14.71
C PRO A 190 10.01 -10.08 -16.19
N ALA A 191 9.29 -9.21 -16.87
CA ALA A 191 8.99 -9.30 -18.29
C ALA A 191 8.88 -7.91 -18.91
N GLY A 192 8.94 -7.83 -20.23
CA GLY A 192 8.86 -6.57 -20.98
C GLY A 192 7.48 -6.32 -21.59
N PRO A 193 7.30 -5.15 -22.22
CA PRO A 193 6.03 -4.78 -22.85
C PRO A 193 5.56 -5.77 -23.94
N GLY A 194 6.50 -6.44 -24.63
CA GLY A 194 6.23 -7.44 -25.66
C GLY A 194 5.75 -8.79 -25.14
N ASP A 195 5.89 -9.03 -23.84
CA ASP A 195 5.59 -10.31 -23.19
C ASP A 195 4.22 -10.30 -22.48
N GLY A 196 3.41 -9.27 -22.71
CA GLY A 196 2.10 -9.13 -22.07
C GLY A 196 2.16 -8.68 -20.61
N TYR A 197 3.30 -8.18 -20.15
CA TYR A 197 3.48 -7.70 -18.76
C TYR A 197 2.64 -6.46 -18.49
N HIS A 198 2.03 -6.43 -17.31
CA HIS A 198 1.42 -5.24 -16.73
C HIS A 198 1.61 -5.21 -15.22
N VAL A 199 2.11 -4.09 -14.70
CA VAL A 199 2.52 -3.97 -13.28
C VAL A 199 1.37 -4.25 -12.30
N SER A 200 0.12 -3.94 -12.64
CA SER A 200 -1.02 -4.21 -11.75
C SER A 200 -1.26 -5.72 -11.54
N GLU A 201 -1.02 -6.55 -12.55
CA GLU A 201 -1.11 -8.01 -12.43
C GLU A 201 0.05 -8.57 -11.63
N ASP A 202 1.27 -8.15 -11.94
CA ASP A 202 2.48 -8.53 -11.21
C ASP A 202 2.37 -8.19 -9.71
N MET A 203 1.87 -7.00 -9.36
CA MET A 203 1.61 -6.63 -7.95
C MET A 203 0.71 -7.61 -7.23
N ILE A 204 -0.32 -8.11 -7.89
CA ILE A 204 -1.24 -9.10 -7.29
C ILE A 204 -0.56 -10.45 -7.16
N ASP A 205 0.21 -10.88 -8.15
CA ASP A 205 0.96 -12.14 -8.08
C ASP A 205 1.99 -12.11 -6.95
N GLN A 206 2.72 -11.02 -6.77
CA GLN A 206 3.63 -10.81 -5.64
C GLN A 206 2.90 -10.79 -4.30
N SER A 207 1.74 -10.17 -4.23
CA SER A 207 0.90 -10.17 -3.03
C SER A 207 0.46 -11.57 -2.64
N ILE A 208 0.00 -12.37 -3.61
CA ILE A 208 -0.39 -13.77 -3.43
C ILE A 208 0.82 -14.60 -2.99
N GLN A 209 1.99 -14.38 -3.61
CA GLN A 209 3.21 -15.11 -3.25
C GLN A 209 3.62 -14.81 -1.80
N MET A 210 3.63 -13.55 -1.36
CA MET A 210 3.94 -13.17 0.03
C MET A 210 2.98 -13.83 1.04
N ILE A 211 1.68 -13.93 0.71
CA ILE A 211 0.70 -14.63 1.56
C ILE A 211 1.00 -16.14 1.61
N ARG A 212 1.29 -16.77 0.47
CA ARG A 212 1.62 -18.20 0.38
C ARG A 212 2.88 -18.53 1.18
N ASP A 213 3.93 -17.73 1.04
CA ASP A 213 5.18 -17.88 1.77
C ASP A 213 4.94 -17.84 3.29
N LEU A 214 4.19 -16.83 3.75
CA LEU A 214 3.83 -16.73 5.16
C LEU A 214 3.05 -17.97 5.64
N LYS A 215 1.98 -18.31 4.93
CA LYS A 215 1.06 -19.36 5.36
C LYS A 215 1.65 -20.77 5.27
N SER A 216 2.67 -20.99 4.44
CA SER A 216 3.40 -22.24 4.36
C SER A 216 4.23 -22.52 5.61
N VAL A 217 4.74 -21.48 6.29
CA VAL A 217 5.64 -21.59 7.45
C VAL A 217 4.94 -21.22 8.76
N ARG A 218 4.06 -20.24 8.73
CA ARG A 218 3.34 -19.70 9.89
C ARG A 218 1.84 -19.55 9.57
N PRO A 219 1.09 -20.64 9.44
CA PRO A 219 -0.31 -20.64 9.00
C PRO A 219 -1.22 -19.79 9.90
N ASP A 220 -0.94 -19.76 11.20
CA ASP A 220 -1.75 -19.02 12.20
C ASP A 220 -1.36 -17.55 12.34
N ARG A 221 -0.22 -17.10 11.75
CA ARG A 221 0.20 -15.71 11.86
C ARG A 221 -0.68 -14.84 10.97
N PRO A 222 -1.38 -13.83 11.51
CA PRO A 222 -2.12 -12.88 10.69
C PRO A 222 -1.19 -11.94 9.95
N PHE A 223 -1.69 -11.36 8.87
CA PHE A 223 -0.95 -10.39 8.07
C PHE A 223 -1.73 -9.08 7.87
N PHE A 224 -0.99 -8.02 7.68
CA PHE A 224 -1.44 -6.77 7.10
C PHE A 224 -0.81 -6.62 5.73
N LEU A 225 -1.63 -6.57 4.69
CA LEU A 225 -1.21 -6.38 3.31
C LEU A 225 -1.76 -5.05 2.79
N HIS A 226 -0.87 -4.12 2.46
CA HIS A 226 -1.16 -2.86 1.81
C HIS A 226 -0.89 -3.00 0.32
N VAL A 227 -1.94 -3.03 -0.51
CA VAL A 227 -1.86 -3.08 -1.98
C VAL A 227 -2.24 -1.71 -2.52
N ALA A 228 -1.28 -1.00 -3.06
CA ALA A 228 -1.45 0.37 -3.53
C ALA A 228 -1.16 0.45 -5.03
N PHE A 229 -2.21 0.37 -5.84
CA PHE A 229 -2.06 0.46 -7.29
C PHE A 229 -1.57 1.84 -7.73
N GLY A 230 -0.79 1.90 -8.84
CA GLY A 230 -0.52 3.13 -9.56
C GLY A 230 -1.71 3.56 -10.43
N ALA A 231 -2.49 2.60 -10.91
CA ALA A 231 -3.72 2.88 -11.63
C ALA A 231 -4.80 3.46 -10.66
N THR A 232 -5.59 4.41 -11.09
CA THR A 232 -5.78 4.97 -12.44
C THR A 232 -5.00 6.27 -12.71
N HIS A 233 -3.97 6.58 -11.93
CA HIS A 233 -3.08 7.73 -12.17
C HIS A 233 -2.39 7.64 -13.55
N ALA A 234 -1.98 8.78 -14.10
CA ALA A 234 -1.13 8.81 -15.28
C ALA A 234 0.21 8.05 -15.04
N PRO A 235 0.81 7.46 -16.08
CA PRO A 235 0.32 7.34 -17.45
C PRO A 235 -0.88 6.38 -17.55
N HIS A 236 -1.91 6.78 -18.32
CA HIS A 236 -3.13 5.99 -18.49
C HIS A 236 -2.89 4.82 -19.46
N GLN A 237 -2.13 3.85 -19.00
CA GLN A 237 -1.73 2.67 -19.77
C GLN A 237 -2.53 1.46 -19.27
N SER A 238 -3.42 0.97 -20.12
CA SER A 238 -4.25 -0.20 -19.84
C SER A 238 -4.03 -1.24 -20.94
N PRO A 239 -4.08 -2.54 -20.64
CA PRO A 239 -4.05 -3.59 -21.66
C PRO A 239 -5.11 -3.37 -22.73
N GLN A 240 -4.78 -3.72 -23.97
CA GLN A 240 -5.63 -3.43 -25.14
C GLN A 240 -7.03 -4.01 -24.98
N GLU A 241 -7.16 -5.22 -24.48
CA GLU A 241 -8.43 -5.92 -24.28
C GLU A 241 -9.43 -5.13 -23.43
N TYR A 242 -8.97 -4.49 -22.35
CA TYR A 242 -9.83 -3.65 -21.50
C TYR A 242 -10.25 -2.37 -22.20
N ARG A 243 -9.38 -1.77 -23.01
CA ARG A 243 -9.72 -0.58 -23.81
C ARG A 243 -10.76 -0.91 -24.89
N GLU A 244 -10.58 -2.02 -25.59
CA GLU A 244 -11.52 -2.47 -26.62
C GLU A 244 -12.91 -2.78 -26.06
N LYS A 245 -12.99 -3.34 -24.85
CA LYS A 245 -14.24 -3.60 -24.15
C LYS A 245 -15.12 -2.35 -23.99
N TYR A 246 -14.50 -1.18 -23.86
CA TYR A 246 -15.19 0.10 -23.63
C TYR A 246 -15.24 0.99 -24.88
N ARG A 247 -14.77 0.52 -26.04
CA ARG A 247 -14.83 1.29 -27.28
C ARG A 247 -16.27 1.69 -27.59
N GLY A 248 -16.49 2.99 -27.82
CA GLY A 248 -17.79 3.56 -28.13
C GLY A 248 -18.77 3.72 -26.96
N ARG A 249 -18.45 3.19 -25.78
CA ARG A 249 -19.36 3.26 -24.62
C ARG A 249 -19.50 4.65 -23.99
N PHE A 250 -18.56 5.56 -24.28
CA PHE A 250 -18.51 6.91 -23.73
C PHE A 250 -18.55 7.99 -24.81
N ASP A 251 -18.97 7.65 -26.05
CA ASP A 251 -19.03 8.60 -27.18
C ASP A 251 -20.04 9.74 -26.97
N GLU A 252 -20.99 9.55 -26.06
CA GLU A 252 -21.94 10.60 -25.64
C GLU A 252 -21.27 11.75 -24.86
N GLY A 253 -20.04 11.57 -24.40
CA GLY A 253 -19.22 12.57 -23.73
C GLY A 253 -19.42 12.64 -22.21
N TRP A 254 -18.59 13.49 -21.59
CA TRP A 254 -18.45 13.60 -20.15
C TRP A 254 -19.74 14.03 -19.44
N ASP A 255 -20.45 15.01 -19.97
CA ASP A 255 -21.60 15.60 -19.29
C ASP A 255 -22.72 14.57 -19.17
N LYS A 256 -23.05 13.86 -20.23
CA LYS A 256 -24.10 12.85 -20.23
C LYS A 256 -23.73 11.65 -19.38
N THR A 257 -22.50 11.18 -19.48
CA THR A 257 -22.00 10.09 -18.62
C THR A 257 -22.11 10.48 -17.15
N ARG A 258 -21.68 11.71 -16.80
CA ARG A 258 -21.78 12.22 -15.43
C ARG A 258 -23.22 12.33 -14.95
N GLU A 259 -24.13 12.84 -15.78
CA GLU A 259 -25.56 12.93 -15.45
C GLU A 259 -26.16 11.55 -15.17
N ALA A 260 -25.87 10.56 -16.02
CA ALA A 260 -26.34 9.20 -15.85
C ALA A 260 -25.80 8.56 -14.55
N TRP A 261 -24.51 8.71 -14.28
CA TRP A 261 -23.89 8.19 -13.06
C TRP A 261 -24.45 8.87 -11.80
N PHE A 262 -24.64 10.19 -11.84
CA PHE A 262 -25.22 10.92 -10.73
C PHE A 262 -26.68 10.55 -10.43
N ALA A 263 -27.47 10.31 -11.49
CA ALA A 263 -28.83 9.80 -11.33
C ALA A 263 -28.83 8.44 -10.60
N ARG A 264 -27.99 7.51 -11.02
CA ARG A 264 -27.81 6.20 -10.37
C ARG A 264 -27.31 6.31 -8.92
N GLN A 265 -26.40 7.24 -8.64
CA GLN A 265 -25.93 7.49 -7.27
C GLN A 265 -27.06 7.92 -6.35
N LYS A 266 -27.96 8.78 -6.81
CA LYS A 266 -29.15 9.19 -6.03
C LYS A 266 -30.14 8.04 -5.79
N GLU A 267 -30.25 7.10 -6.71
CA GLU A 267 -31.07 5.89 -6.55
C GLU A 267 -30.47 4.91 -5.54
N LEU A 268 -29.15 4.87 -5.44
CA LEU A 268 -28.41 3.99 -4.53
C LEU A 268 -28.36 4.50 -3.07
N GLY A 269 -28.63 5.77 -2.85
CA GLY A 269 -28.66 6.45 -1.54
C GLY A 269 -27.32 7.02 -1.16
#